data_73b0c9986ffe3fd2c92f1c5501532094
#
_entry.id   73b0c9986ffe3fd2c92f1c5501532094
#
_cell.length_a   1.000
_cell.length_b   1.000
_cell.length_c   1.000
_cell.angle_alpha   90.00
_cell.angle_beta   90.00
_cell.angle_gamma   90.00
#
_symmetry.space_group_name_H-M   'P 1'
#
loop_
_entity.id
_entity.type
_entity.pdbx_description
1 polymer ?
#
loop_
_entity_poly.entity_id
_entity_poly.type
_entity_poly.pdbx_seq_one_letter_code
_entity_poly.pdbx_strand_id
1 'polypeptide(L)'
;FVVAILSADDWVYPKEGKPKDAVLRADQLVVFHLGYWIGKLGRERVFVLYYDQRSFQWPTKFMDLIYTPLDKGGLWQKELIRRLKQFGLL
;
A
#
# COMPACT_ATOMS: atom_id res chain seq x y z
N PHE A 1 -14.51 -1.54 5.91
CA PHE A 1 -13.52 -0.60 5.37
C PHE A 1 -12.17 -0.82 6.05
N VAL A 2 -11.12 -0.90 5.29
CA VAL A 2 -9.78 -1.16 5.81
C VAL A 2 -8.83 -0.09 5.29
N VAL A 3 -7.96 0.40 6.18
CA VAL A 3 -6.84 1.26 5.82
C VAL A 3 -5.57 0.44 5.97
N ALA A 4 -4.84 0.27 4.87
CA ALA A 4 -3.59 -0.45 4.87
C ALA A 4 -2.44 0.51 4.63
N ILE A 5 -1.34 0.33 5.35
CA ILE A 5 -0.16 1.17 5.21
C ILE A 5 0.99 0.29 4.73
N LEU A 6 1.52 0.62 3.57
CA LEU A 6 2.68 -0.05 3.02
C LEU A 6 3.93 0.76 3.37
N SER A 7 4.78 0.17 4.20
CA SER A 7 6.07 0.76 4.55
C SER A 7 7.19 -0.12 4.00
N ALA A 8 8.34 0.49 3.77
CA ALA A 8 9.48 -0.22 3.18
C ALA A 8 10.23 -0.96 4.29
N ASP A 9 9.69 -2.09 4.72
CA ASP A 9 10.20 -2.83 5.88
C ASP A 9 11.30 -3.82 5.52
N ASP A 10 11.31 -4.30 4.26
CA ASP A 10 12.21 -5.36 3.85
C ASP A 10 13.12 -4.93 2.70
N TRP A 11 14.41 -5.29 2.81
CA TRP A 11 15.34 -5.21 1.70
C TRP A 11 15.37 -6.55 0.99
N VAL A 12 15.19 -6.54 -0.33
CA VAL A 12 15.21 -7.77 -1.12
C VAL A 12 16.05 -7.57 -2.38
N TYR A 13 16.69 -8.64 -2.83
CA TYR A 13 17.40 -8.65 -4.11
C TYR A 13 17.29 -10.05 -4.72
N PRO A 14 17.47 -10.16 -6.04
CA PRO A 14 17.40 -11.48 -6.70
C PRO A 14 18.37 -12.46 -6.08
N LYS A 15 18.02 -13.74 -6.11
CA LYS A 15 18.86 -14.81 -5.52
C LYS A 15 20.31 -14.74 -5.99
N GLU A 16 20.53 -14.41 -7.24
CA GLU A 16 21.86 -14.29 -7.82
C GLU A 16 22.32 -12.84 -7.96
N GLY A 17 21.56 -11.92 -7.39
CA GLY A 17 21.90 -10.50 -7.39
C GLY A 17 22.88 -10.17 -6.28
N LYS A 18 23.39 -8.94 -6.36
CA LYS A 18 24.30 -8.40 -5.35
C LYS A 18 23.53 -7.47 -4.42
N PRO A 19 24.04 -7.20 -3.21
CA PRO A 19 23.36 -6.27 -2.29
C PRO A 19 23.06 -4.90 -2.90
N LYS A 20 23.85 -4.45 -3.87
CA LYS A 20 23.60 -3.19 -4.58
C LYS A 20 22.31 -3.22 -5.41
N ASP A 21 21.80 -4.41 -5.72
CA ASP A 21 20.58 -4.60 -6.49
C ASP A 21 19.35 -4.67 -5.58
N ALA A 22 19.52 -4.45 -4.27
CA ALA A 22 18.44 -4.53 -3.32
C ALA A 22 17.40 -3.43 -3.57
N VAL A 23 16.13 -3.80 -3.38
CA VAL A 23 15.00 -2.87 -3.42
C VAL A 23 14.23 -2.98 -2.12
N LEU A 24 13.54 -1.91 -1.76
CA LEU A 24 12.68 -1.90 -0.58
C LEU A 24 11.28 -2.37 -0.96
N ARG A 25 10.67 -3.16 -0.10
CA ARG A 25 9.28 -3.56 -0.31
C ARG A 25 8.58 -3.68 1.04
N ALA A 26 7.24 -3.70 0.99
CA ALA A 26 6.43 -3.90 2.18
C ALA A 26 6.61 -5.32 2.73
N ASP A 27 6.39 -5.48 4.02
CA ASP A 27 6.34 -6.79 4.68
C ASP A 27 5.35 -7.69 3.94
N GLN A 28 5.77 -8.93 3.67
CA GLN A 28 4.93 -9.88 2.93
C GLN A 28 3.64 -10.20 3.65
N LEU A 29 3.64 -10.20 4.98
CA LEU A 29 2.43 -10.45 5.75
C LEU A 29 1.40 -9.34 5.55
N VAL A 30 1.85 -8.09 5.48
CA VAL A 30 0.98 -6.96 5.18
C VAL A 30 0.38 -7.10 3.79
N VAL A 31 1.20 -7.49 2.80
CA VAL A 31 0.72 -7.70 1.43
C VAL A 31 -0.30 -8.84 1.39
N PHE A 32 -0.06 -9.92 2.13
CA PHE A 32 -1.00 -11.03 2.22
C PHE A 32 -2.35 -10.57 2.80
N HIS A 33 -2.32 -9.83 3.90
CA HIS A 33 -3.54 -9.30 4.52
C HIS A 33 -4.28 -8.35 3.58
N LEU A 34 -3.54 -7.54 2.83
CA LEU A 34 -4.12 -6.63 1.85
C LEU A 34 -4.93 -7.42 0.80
N GLY A 35 -4.35 -8.50 0.26
CA GLY A 35 -5.04 -9.37 -0.67
C GLY A 35 -6.30 -9.99 -0.07
N TYR A 36 -6.21 -10.43 1.17
CA TYR A 36 -7.36 -11.00 1.89
C TYR A 36 -8.51 -10.00 2.00
N TRP A 37 -8.21 -8.77 2.41
CA TRP A 37 -9.26 -7.76 2.58
C TRP A 37 -9.86 -7.32 1.26
N ILE A 38 -9.03 -7.23 0.20
CA ILE A 38 -9.53 -6.92 -1.14
C ILE A 38 -10.52 -7.99 -1.61
N GLY A 39 -10.19 -9.24 -1.41
CA GLY A 39 -11.06 -10.35 -1.78
C GLY A 39 -12.36 -10.38 -0.99
N LYS A 40 -12.31 -9.97 0.28
CA LYS A 40 -13.47 -10.02 1.17
C LYS A 40 -14.38 -8.79 1.03
N LEU A 41 -13.80 -7.61 0.93
CA LEU A 41 -14.55 -6.36 0.98
C LEU A 41 -14.69 -5.68 -0.38
N GLY A 42 -13.89 -6.08 -1.36
CA GLY A 42 -13.74 -5.35 -2.61
C GLY A 42 -12.73 -4.22 -2.46
N ARG A 43 -12.05 -3.92 -3.55
CA ARG A 43 -10.96 -2.91 -3.55
C ARG A 43 -11.44 -1.51 -3.18
N GLU A 44 -12.70 -1.20 -3.38
CA GLU A 44 -13.23 0.14 -3.07
C GLU A 44 -13.29 0.42 -1.59
N ARG A 45 -13.34 -0.63 -0.76
CA ARG A 45 -13.39 -0.50 0.70
C ARG A 45 -12.04 -0.69 1.36
N VAL A 46 -10.98 -0.78 0.55
CA VAL A 46 -9.61 -0.89 1.03
C VAL A 46 -8.84 0.34 0.58
N PHE A 47 -8.40 1.14 1.54
CA PHE A 47 -7.66 2.37 1.29
C PHE A 47 -6.19 2.10 1.58
N VAL A 48 -5.33 2.24 0.58
CA VAL A 48 -3.91 1.90 0.70
C VAL A 48 -3.07 3.16 0.73
N LEU A 49 -2.34 3.33 1.82
CA LEU A 49 -1.37 4.41 2.00
C LEU A 49 0.03 3.84 1.88
N TYR A 50 0.97 4.66 1.42
CA TYR A 50 2.35 4.22 1.32
C TYR A 50 3.31 5.37 1.63
N TYR A 51 4.50 5.00 2.11
CA TYR A 51 5.61 5.94 2.24
C TYR A 51 6.34 5.99 0.91
N ASP A 52 6.42 7.19 0.33
CA ASP A 52 7.10 7.38 -0.94
C ASP A 52 8.61 7.34 -0.71
N GLN A 53 9.21 6.21 -1.05
CA GLN A 53 10.64 5.99 -0.88
C GLN A 53 11.25 5.49 -2.19
N ARG A 54 12.49 5.92 -2.41
CA ARG A 54 13.29 5.48 -3.55
C ARG A 54 13.47 3.96 -3.48
N SER A 55 13.43 3.31 -4.63
CA SER A 55 13.62 1.86 -4.76
C SER A 55 12.55 1.00 -4.08
N PHE A 56 11.38 1.58 -3.79
CA PHE A 56 10.26 0.80 -3.25
C PHE A 56 9.67 -0.08 -4.36
N GLN A 57 9.60 -1.39 -4.10
CA GLN A 57 8.98 -2.33 -5.02
C GLN A 57 7.50 -2.49 -4.71
N TRP A 58 6.66 -2.13 -5.67
CA TRP A 58 5.21 -2.23 -5.54
C TRP A 58 4.74 -3.67 -5.67
N PRO A 59 3.67 -4.06 -4.94
CA PRO A 59 3.01 -5.33 -5.17
C PRO A 59 2.30 -5.30 -6.51
N THR A 60 2.94 -5.79 -7.56
CA THR A 60 2.43 -5.68 -8.93
C THR A 60 1.07 -6.35 -9.14
N LYS A 61 0.73 -7.32 -8.30
CA LYS A 61 -0.55 -8.02 -8.37
C LYS A 61 -1.74 -7.12 -8.03
N PHE A 62 -1.49 -5.96 -7.42
CA PHE A 62 -2.53 -5.04 -6.99
C PHE A 62 -2.52 -3.75 -7.78
N MET A 63 -2.16 -3.82 -9.06
CA MET A 63 -2.04 -2.63 -9.92
C MET A 63 -3.34 -1.86 -10.08
N ASP A 64 -4.49 -2.54 -9.91
CA ASP A 64 -5.79 -1.88 -10.02
C ASP A 64 -6.16 -1.07 -8.78
N LEU A 65 -5.37 -1.16 -7.72
CA LEU A 65 -5.60 -0.39 -6.51
C LEU A 65 -5.10 1.03 -6.67
N ILE A 66 -5.80 1.95 -6.04
CA ILE A 66 -5.34 3.32 -5.93
C ILE A 66 -4.47 3.41 -4.69
N TYR A 67 -3.17 3.65 -4.90
CA TYR A 67 -2.21 3.86 -3.81
C TYR A 67 -2.10 5.36 -3.54
N THR A 68 -2.29 5.76 -2.28
CA THR A 68 -2.23 7.16 -1.89
C THR A 68 -0.98 7.40 -1.05
N PRO A 69 -0.12 8.35 -1.43
CA PRO A 69 1.08 8.65 -0.64
C PRO A 69 0.72 9.31 0.68
N LEU A 70 1.47 8.96 1.73
CA LEU A 70 1.43 9.67 3.01
C LEU A 70 2.24 10.94 2.87
N ASP A 71 1.65 11.95 2.25
CA ASP A 71 2.31 13.21 1.99
C ASP A 71 2.31 14.12 3.22
N LYS A 72 3.31 14.98 3.32
CA LYS A 72 3.43 15.92 4.43
C LYS A 72 2.33 16.99 4.42
N GLY A 73 1.78 17.27 3.25
CA GLY A 73 0.69 18.24 3.10
C GLY A 73 -0.67 17.74 3.56
N GLY A 74 -0.80 16.45 3.84
CA GLY A 74 -2.03 15.88 4.37
C GLY A 74 -3.13 15.67 3.37
N LEU A 75 -2.84 15.68 2.07
CA LEU A 75 -3.86 15.44 1.05
C LEU A 75 -4.49 14.06 1.21
N TRP A 76 -3.76 13.08 1.73
CA TRP A 76 -4.28 11.75 1.95
C TRP A 76 -5.45 11.75 2.93
N GLN A 77 -5.44 12.68 3.90
CA GLN A 77 -6.54 12.78 4.88
C GLN A 77 -7.84 13.19 4.21
N LYS A 78 -7.77 14.14 3.28
CA LYS A 78 -8.95 14.58 2.54
C LYS A 78 -9.50 13.44 1.69
N GLU A 79 -8.63 12.69 1.05
CA GLU A 79 -9.04 11.56 0.22
C GLU A 79 -9.68 10.46 1.06
N LEU A 80 -9.10 10.16 2.22
CA LEU A 80 -9.65 9.16 3.14
C LEU A 80 -11.05 9.59 3.62
N ILE A 81 -11.19 10.85 4.03
CA ILE A 81 -12.49 11.37 4.49
C ILE A 81 -13.52 11.25 3.37
N ARG A 82 -13.16 11.60 2.14
CA ARG A 82 -14.05 11.50 1.00
C ARG A 82 -14.53 10.04 0.81
N ARG A 83 -13.61 9.08 0.90
CA ARG A 83 -13.94 7.67 0.75
C ARG A 83 -14.84 7.18 1.88
N LEU A 84 -14.56 7.57 3.11
CA LEU A 84 -15.37 7.19 4.25
C LEU A 84 -16.80 7.75 4.14
N LYS A 85 -16.94 8.98 3.68
CA LYS A 85 -18.26 9.57 3.45
C LYS A 85 -19.02 8.84 2.36
N GLN A 86 -18.33 8.42 1.31
CA GLN A 86 -18.94 7.68 0.21
C GLN A 86 -19.62 6.40 0.70
N PHE A 87 -19.08 5.75 1.74
CA PHE A 87 -19.64 4.53 2.30
C PHE A 87 -20.45 4.76 3.55
N GLY A 88 -20.79 5.99 3.86
CA GLY A 88 -21.63 6.31 5.00
C GLY A 88 -20.96 6.13 6.36
N LEU A 89 -19.63 6.16 6.40
CA LEU A 89 -18.87 5.95 7.63
C LEU A 89 -18.50 7.26 8.33
N LEU A 90 -18.79 8.37 7.72
CA LEU A 90 -18.63 9.71 8.31
C LEU A 90 -19.84 10.56 7.99
#